data_f8bf70f9d707892201468787a1c6e44b
#
_entry.id   f8bf70f9d707892201468787a1c6e44b
#
_cell.length_a   1.000
_cell.length_b   1.000
_cell.length_c   1.000
_cell.angle_alpha   90.00
_cell.angle_beta   90.00
_cell.angle_gamma   90.00
#
_symmetry.space_group_name_H-M   'P 1'
#
loop_
_entity.id
_entity.type
_entity.pdbx_description
1 polymer ?
#
loop_
_entity_poly.entity_id
_entity_poly.type
_entity_poly.pdbx_seq_one_letter_code
_entity_poly.pdbx_strand_id
1 'polypeptide(L)'
;MQTMPAFVFMIPVIAFFGTGKVAAVIITMIFGGTPVVRLTVLGLRGVPETIREAAIAYGASKWYLLRKVDLPLATPSILAGVNQTVMLSLAMVVVASLIGAKGLGQDVLEALQYANVGQGILAGVAILFVALILDRVVQGRNCLLYTSPSPRDVEPSRMP
;
A
#
# COMPACT_ATOMS: atom_id res chain seq x y z
N MET A 1 9.41 3.99 -11.53
CA MET A 1 9.43 2.57 -11.13
C MET A 1 8.11 1.83 -11.41
N GLN A 2 6.95 2.45 -11.32
CA GLN A 2 5.66 1.80 -11.65
C GLN A 2 5.44 1.53 -13.15
N THR A 3 6.21 2.15 -14.02
CA THR A 3 6.12 1.96 -15.48
C THR A 3 6.88 0.72 -15.98
N MET A 4 7.76 0.15 -15.16
CA MET A 4 8.49 -1.07 -15.54
C MET A 4 7.71 -2.31 -15.11
N PRO A 5 7.58 -3.32 -15.99
CA PRO A 5 6.96 -4.59 -15.63
C PRO A 5 7.70 -5.27 -14.47
N ALA A 6 6.94 -5.91 -13.58
CA ALA A 6 7.51 -6.60 -12.41
C ALA A 6 8.58 -7.65 -12.80
N PHE A 7 8.44 -8.24 -13.99
CA PHE A 7 9.38 -9.23 -14.53
C PHE A 7 10.79 -8.69 -14.74
N VAL A 8 10.97 -7.39 -15.00
CA VAL A 8 12.30 -6.79 -15.21
C VAL A 8 13.14 -6.83 -13.93
N PHE A 9 12.50 -6.63 -12.77
CA PHE A 9 13.18 -6.73 -11.48
C PHE A 9 13.40 -8.19 -11.03
N MET A 10 12.62 -9.10 -11.59
CA MET A 10 12.67 -10.52 -11.26
C MET A 10 14.01 -11.15 -11.71
N ILE A 11 14.48 -10.81 -12.91
CA ILE A 11 15.68 -11.41 -13.52
C ILE A 11 16.92 -11.20 -12.65
N PRO A 12 17.31 -9.96 -12.28
CA PRO A 12 18.52 -9.74 -11.47
C PRO A 12 18.38 -10.33 -10.05
N VAL A 13 17.18 -10.29 -9.45
CA VAL A 13 16.98 -10.85 -8.11
C VAL A 13 17.14 -12.37 -8.13
N ILE A 14 16.62 -13.05 -9.15
CA ILE A 14 16.82 -14.51 -9.31
C ILE A 14 18.29 -14.84 -9.56
N ALA A 15 18.99 -14.02 -10.33
CA ALA A 15 20.41 -14.23 -10.60
C ALA A 15 21.29 -14.18 -9.33
N PHE A 16 20.94 -13.31 -8.37
CA PHE A 16 21.70 -13.16 -7.12
C PHE A 16 21.25 -14.08 -6.00
N PHE A 17 19.95 -14.31 -5.86
CA PHE A 17 19.36 -15.03 -4.71
C PHE A 17 18.80 -16.42 -5.07
N GLY A 18 18.86 -16.79 -6.35
CA GLY A 18 18.27 -18.03 -6.84
C GLY A 18 16.74 -17.99 -6.88
N THR A 19 16.16 -19.11 -7.30
CA THR A 19 14.69 -19.31 -7.29
C THR A 19 14.21 -19.69 -5.88
N GLY A 20 13.09 -19.11 -5.43
CA GLY A 20 12.49 -19.51 -4.15
C GLY A 20 11.87 -18.36 -3.37
N LYS A 21 11.53 -18.65 -2.10
CA LYS A 21 10.83 -17.71 -1.21
C LYS A 21 11.59 -16.40 -0.96
N VAL A 22 12.92 -16.45 -0.90
CA VAL A 22 13.76 -15.27 -0.61
C VAL A 22 13.65 -14.26 -1.75
N ALA A 23 13.83 -14.72 -2.99
CA ALA A 23 13.69 -13.87 -4.18
C ALA A 23 12.28 -13.27 -4.27
N ALA A 24 11.24 -14.06 -4.01
CA ALA A 24 9.85 -13.62 -4.02
C ALA A 24 9.58 -12.50 -2.99
N VAL A 25 10.10 -12.63 -1.76
CA VAL A 25 9.94 -11.60 -0.71
C VAL A 25 10.64 -10.31 -1.11
N ILE A 26 11.87 -10.37 -1.62
CA ILE A 26 12.62 -9.18 -2.03
C ILE A 26 11.90 -8.43 -3.15
N ILE A 27 11.44 -9.15 -4.18
CA ILE A 27 10.71 -8.55 -5.30
C ILE A 27 9.41 -7.90 -4.82
N THR A 28 8.65 -8.59 -3.94
CA THR A 28 7.41 -8.06 -3.37
C THR A 28 7.67 -6.81 -2.54
N MET A 29 8.76 -6.76 -1.75
CA MET A 29 9.14 -5.57 -0.98
C MET A 29 9.49 -4.38 -1.88
N ILE A 30 10.28 -4.60 -2.92
CA ILE A 30 10.69 -3.53 -3.85
C ILE A 30 9.48 -2.98 -4.59
N PHE A 31 8.64 -3.87 -5.11
CA PHE A 31 7.48 -3.48 -5.91
C PHE A 31 6.34 -2.92 -5.05
N GLY A 32 6.03 -3.58 -3.94
CA GLY A 32 4.99 -3.16 -3.00
C GLY A 32 5.33 -1.90 -2.23
N GLY A 33 6.61 -1.62 -1.96
CA GLY A 33 7.04 -0.42 -1.23
C GLY A 33 6.88 0.89 -2.03
N THR A 34 6.85 0.82 -3.36
CA THR A 34 6.78 2.00 -4.22
C THR A 34 5.55 2.90 -3.96
N PRO A 35 4.31 2.40 -3.82
CA PRO A 35 3.15 3.23 -3.53
C PRO A 35 3.21 3.96 -2.19
N VAL A 36 3.71 3.30 -1.13
CA VAL A 36 3.85 3.94 0.19
C VAL A 36 4.75 5.15 0.10
N VAL A 37 5.94 5.01 -0.49
CA VAL A 37 6.89 6.11 -0.64
C VAL A 37 6.27 7.26 -1.43
N ARG A 38 5.62 6.96 -2.55
CA ARG A 38 5.00 7.97 -3.40
C ARG A 38 3.87 8.72 -2.71
N LEU A 39 2.96 8.01 -2.05
CA LEU A 39 1.82 8.62 -1.36
C LEU A 39 2.24 9.33 -0.08
N THR A 40 3.29 8.87 0.60
CA THR A 40 3.88 9.60 1.72
C THR A 40 4.46 10.94 1.28
N VAL A 41 5.25 10.97 0.20
CA VAL A 41 5.79 12.21 -0.36
C VAL A 41 4.67 13.14 -0.81
N LEU A 42 3.64 12.61 -1.47
CA LEU A 42 2.49 13.39 -1.92
C LEU A 42 1.72 13.97 -0.71
N GLY A 43 1.50 13.19 0.33
CA GLY A 43 0.84 13.64 1.55
C GLY A 43 1.60 14.74 2.27
N LEU A 44 2.93 14.60 2.38
CA LEU A 44 3.79 15.62 2.98
C LEU A 44 3.83 16.92 2.16
N ARG A 45 3.79 16.82 0.83
CA ARG A 45 3.72 18.01 -0.05
C ARG A 45 2.33 18.66 -0.08
N GLY A 46 1.29 17.90 0.23
CA GLY A 46 -0.09 18.40 0.29
C GLY A 46 -0.43 19.20 1.55
N VAL A 47 0.48 19.29 2.53
CA VAL A 47 0.26 20.10 3.73
C VAL A 47 0.27 21.59 3.34
N PRO A 48 -0.80 22.36 3.69
CA PRO A 48 -0.90 23.77 3.36
C PRO A 48 0.27 24.58 3.94
N GLU A 49 0.85 25.42 3.13
CA GLU A 49 2.03 26.22 3.51
C GLU A 49 1.70 27.23 4.62
N THR A 50 0.46 27.71 4.65
CA THR A 50 -0.06 28.60 5.70
C THR A 50 0.06 27.98 7.12
N ILE A 51 -0.19 26.68 7.25
CA ILE A 51 -0.07 25.96 8.53
C ILE A 51 1.40 25.84 8.93
N ARG A 52 2.29 25.60 7.95
CA ARG A 52 3.74 25.55 8.20
C ARG A 52 4.30 26.90 8.62
N GLU A 53 3.90 27.97 7.93
CA GLU A 53 4.31 29.33 8.26
C GLU A 53 3.83 29.75 9.65
N ALA A 54 2.58 29.44 9.99
CA ALA A 54 2.07 29.69 11.33
C ALA A 54 2.89 28.97 12.40
N ALA A 55 3.20 27.69 12.20
CA ALA A 55 4.01 26.93 13.14
C ALA A 55 5.44 27.47 13.28
N ILE A 56 6.03 27.95 12.18
CA ILE A 56 7.36 28.59 12.19
C ILE A 56 7.30 29.93 12.95
N ALA A 57 6.24 30.72 12.76
CA ALA A 57 6.04 31.98 13.49
C ALA A 57 5.97 31.77 15.04
N TYR A 58 5.44 30.61 15.46
CA TYR A 58 5.46 30.19 16.88
C TYR A 58 6.81 29.59 17.34
N GLY A 59 7.85 29.62 16.49
CA GLY A 59 9.20 29.16 16.85
C GLY A 59 9.42 27.66 16.71
N ALA A 60 8.59 26.96 15.92
CA ALA A 60 8.76 25.53 15.70
C ALA A 60 10.06 25.22 14.95
N SER A 61 10.88 24.31 15.47
CA SER A 61 12.05 23.78 14.77
C SER A 61 11.62 22.88 13.60
N LYS A 62 12.48 22.70 12.60
CA LYS A 62 12.19 21.84 11.42
C LYS A 62 11.77 20.41 11.80
N TRP A 63 12.38 19.86 12.84
CA TRP A 63 12.07 18.52 13.34
C TRP A 63 10.72 18.47 14.06
N TYR A 64 10.40 19.50 14.81
CA TYR A 64 9.09 19.64 15.47
C TYR A 64 7.98 19.81 14.43
N LEU A 65 8.21 20.63 13.40
CA LEU A 65 7.30 20.84 12.28
C LEU A 65 6.97 19.51 11.58
N LEU A 66 7.99 18.74 11.22
CA LEU A 66 7.81 17.45 10.56
C LEU A 66 6.98 16.48 11.42
N ARG A 67 7.31 16.37 12.72
CA ARG A 67 6.70 15.33 13.58
C ARG A 67 5.33 15.71 14.11
N LYS A 68 5.07 17.00 14.35
CA LYS A 68 3.83 17.47 15.00
C LYS A 68 2.82 18.12 14.03
N VAL A 69 3.27 18.55 12.88
CA VAL A 69 2.42 19.22 11.89
C VAL A 69 2.31 18.38 10.61
N ASP A 70 3.44 18.16 9.94
CA ASP A 70 3.43 17.53 8.61
C ASP A 70 2.98 16.06 8.67
N LEU A 71 3.51 15.27 9.62
CA LEU A 71 3.23 13.84 9.72
C LEU A 71 1.76 13.54 10.08
N PRO A 72 1.15 14.20 11.09
CA PRO A 72 -0.28 14.01 11.37
C PRO A 72 -1.20 14.41 10.23
N LEU A 73 -0.91 15.52 9.55
CA LEU A 73 -1.70 15.98 8.39
C LEU A 73 -1.52 15.08 7.17
N ALA A 74 -0.34 14.47 6.98
CA ALA A 74 -0.07 13.53 5.91
C ALA A 74 -0.57 12.10 6.20
N THR A 75 -0.98 11.79 7.44
CA THR A 75 -1.41 10.44 7.86
C THR A 75 -2.45 9.81 6.95
N PRO A 76 -3.53 10.50 6.50
CA PRO A 76 -4.52 9.90 5.59
C PRO A 76 -3.89 9.43 4.28
N SER A 77 -2.97 10.20 3.71
CA SER A 77 -2.27 9.84 2.47
C SER A 77 -1.29 8.69 2.68
N ILE A 78 -0.62 8.64 3.82
CA ILE A 78 0.29 7.53 4.20
C ILE A 78 -0.51 6.23 4.33
N LEU A 79 -1.66 6.28 5.00
CA LEU A 79 -2.52 5.11 5.18
C LEU A 79 -3.11 4.63 3.85
N ALA A 80 -3.48 5.55 2.96
CA ALA A 80 -3.87 5.19 1.59
C ALA A 80 -2.71 4.49 0.85
N GLY A 81 -1.47 4.92 1.06
CA GLY A 81 -0.26 4.27 0.53
C GLY A 81 -0.07 2.86 1.05
N VAL A 82 -0.27 2.65 2.35
CA VAL A 82 -0.18 1.33 2.97
C VAL A 82 -1.26 0.40 2.39
N ASN A 83 -2.50 0.86 2.27
CA ASN A 83 -3.58 0.08 1.68
C ASN A 83 -3.27 -0.33 0.23
N GLN A 84 -2.80 0.62 -0.58
CA GLN A 84 -2.38 0.36 -1.95
C GLN A 84 -1.24 -0.66 -2.02
N THR A 85 -0.30 -0.61 -1.08
CA THR A 85 0.81 -1.57 -1.00
C THR A 85 0.31 -2.97 -0.69
N VAL A 86 -0.64 -3.12 0.24
CA VAL A 86 -1.21 -4.44 0.57
C VAL A 86 -1.89 -5.05 -0.66
N MET A 87 -2.71 -4.28 -1.38
CA MET A 87 -3.36 -4.73 -2.61
C MET A 87 -2.34 -5.17 -3.67
N LEU A 88 -1.29 -4.36 -3.87
CA LEU A 88 -0.26 -4.66 -4.85
C LEU A 88 0.58 -5.88 -4.46
N SER A 89 0.87 -6.05 -3.17
CA SER A 89 1.58 -7.22 -2.66
C SER A 89 0.80 -8.51 -2.85
N LEU A 90 -0.52 -8.48 -2.70
CA LEU A 90 -1.38 -9.64 -2.98
C LEU A 90 -1.39 -10.01 -4.47
N ALA A 91 -1.42 -9.02 -5.36
CA ALA A 91 -1.26 -9.28 -6.79
C ALA A 91 0.09 -9.93 -7.12
N MET A 92 1.16 -9.58 -6.37
CA MET A 92 2.49 -10.18 -6.54
C MET A 92 2.59 -11.62 -6.05
N VAL A 93 1.66 -12.13 -5.24
CA VAL A 93 1.67 -13.54 -4.78
C VAL A 93 1.61 -14.51 -5.97
N VAL A 94 0.81 -14.20 -7.00
CA VAL A 94 0.72 -15.03 -8.20
C VAL A 94 2.02 -14.95 -9.01
N VAL A 95 2.61 -13.76 -9.15
CA VAL A 95 3.90 -13.57 -9.83
C VAL A 95 5.03 -14.29 -9.07
N ALA A 96 5.01 -14.25 -7.74
CA ALA A 96 5.97 -14.94 -6.89
C ALA A 96 5.93 -16.47 -7.06
N SER A 97 4.77 -17.04 -7.38
CA SER A 97 4.64 -18.48 -7.63
C SER A 97 5.40 -18.93 -8.89
N LEU A 98 5.54 -18.04 -9.89
CA LEU A 98 6.36 -18.30 -11.09
C LEU A 98 7.84 -18.51 -10.77
N ILE A 99 8.30 -18.00 -9.62
CA ILE A 99 9.69 -18.12 -9.15
C ILE A 99 9.85 -19.33 -8.21
N GLY A 100 8.81 -20.15 -8.06
CA GLY A 100 8.83 -21.31 -7.18
C GLY A 100 8.54 -20.99 -5.70
N ALA A 101 7.91 -19.86 -5.40
CA ALA A 101 7.40 -19.58 -4.07
C ALA A 101 6.14 -20.42 -3.82
N LYS A 102 6.23 -21.38 -2.91
CA LYS A 102 5.09 -22.23 -2.52
C LYS A 102 4.04 -21.42 -1.74
N GLY A 103 2.78 -21.54 -2.15
CA GLY A 103 1.65 -20.88 -1.49
C GLY A 103 0.41 -20.86 -2.40
N LEU A 104 -0.64 -20.14 -2.01
CA LEU A 104 -1.91 -20.02 -2.76
C LEU A 104 -1.72 -19.60 -4.24
N GLY A 105 -0.66 -18.85 -4.55
CA GLY A 105 -0.33 -18.49 -5.91
C GLY A 105 0.09 -19.68 -6.77
N GLN A 106 0.70 -20.70 -6.19
CA GLN A 106 1.09 -21.92 -6.88
C GLN A 106 -0.15 -22.71 -7.34
N ASP A 107 -1.18 -22.81 -6.50
CA ASP A 107 -2.42 -23.48 -6.85
C ASP A 107 -3.12 -22.80 -8.04
N VAL A 108 -3.07 -21.48 -8.09
CA VAL A 108 -3.58 -20.70 -9.26
C VAL A 108 -2.75 -20.99 -10.49
N LEU A 109 -1.42 -21.02 -10.35
CA LEU A 109 -0.51 -21.27 -11.47
C LEU A 109 -0.71 -22.70 -12.03
N GLU A 110 -0.80 -23.70 -11.16
CA GLU A 110 -1.09 -25.08 -11.55
C GLU A 110 -2.45 -25.21 -12.25
N ALA A 111 -3.47 -24.55 -11.71
CA ALA A 111 -4.79 -24.54 -12.34
C ALA A 111 -4.76 -23.94 -13.74
N LEU A 112 -3.96 -22.90 -13.97
CA LEU A 112 -3.77 -22.29 -15.29
C LEU A 112 -3.00 -23.22 -16.24
N GLN A 113 -1.94 -23.89 -15.75
CA GLN A 113 -1.12 -24.79 -16.56
C GLN A 113 -1.87 -26.06 -17.00
N TYR A 114 -2.69 -26.61 -16.13
CA TYR A 114 -3.47 -27.82 -16.40
C TYR A 114 -4.90 -27.53 -16.89
N ALA A 115 -5.26 -26.27 -17.10
CA ALA A 115 -6.60 -25.83 -17.48
C ALA A 115 -7.70 -26.37 -16.55
N ASN A 116 -7.39 -26.58 -15.28
CA ASN A 116 -8.32 -27.09 -14.28
C ASN A 116 -9.15 -25.93 -13.69
N VAL A 117 -10.30 -25.69 -14.29
CA VAL A 117 -11.19 -24.57 -13.92
C VAL A 117 -11.65 -24.67 -12.46
N GLY A 118 -11.93 -25.87 -11.96
CA GLY A 118 -12.39 -26.09 -10.59
C GLY A 118 -11.35 -25.66 -9.54
N GLN A 119 -10.10 -26.10 -9.71
CA GLN A 119 -9.00 -25.72 -8.83
C GLN A 119 -8.70 -24.23 -8.92
N GLY A 120 -8.74 -23.65 -10.13
CA GLY A 120 -8.52 -22.22 -10.33
C GLY A 120 -9.53 -21.32 -9.63
N ILE A 121 -10.82 -21.68 -9.69
CA ILE A 121 -11.89 -20.95 -9.00
C ILE A 121 -11.67 -21.03 -7.48
N LEU A 122 -11.35 -22.22 -6.95
CA LEU A 122 -11.16 -22.44 -5.51
C LEU A 122 -9.97 -21.63 -4.98
N ALA A 123 -8.84 -21.68 -5.66
CA ALA A 123 -7.65 -20.90 -5.31
C ALA A 123 -7.87 -19.39 -5.46
N GLY A 124 -8.56 -18.95 -6.52
CA GLY A 124 -8.91 -17.54 -6.73
C GLY A 124 -9.83 -16.99 -5.64
N VAL A 125 -10.86 -17.74 -5.24
CA VAL A 125 -11.76 -17.38 -4.14
C VAL A 125 -10.99 -17.31 -2.81
N ALA A 126 -10.07 -18.26 -2.55
CA ALA A 126 -9.26 -18.23 -1.34
C ALA A 126 -8.39 -16.96 -1.27
N ILE A 127 -7.73 -16.57 -2.36
CA ILE A 127 -6.95 -15.33 -2.43
C ILE A 127 -7.85 -14.12 -2.22
N LEU A 128 -9.05 -14.10 -2.81
CA LEU A 128 -10.01 -13.01 -2.65
C LEU A 128 -10.43 -12.85 -1.18
N PHE A 129 -10.73 -13.93 -0.47
CA PHE A 129 -11.05 -13.86 0.97
C PHE A 129 -9.88 -13.32 1.79
N VAL A 130 -8.66 -13.79 1.54
CA VAL A 130 -7.45 -13.28 2.22
C VAL A 130 -7.28 -11.78 1.93
N ALA A 131 -7.46 -11.36 0.69
CA ALA A 131 -7.40 -9.95 0.30
C ALA A 131 -8.43 -9.10 1.04
N LEU A 132 -9.70 -9.55 1.11
CA LEU A 132 -10.76 -8.85 1.82
C LEU A 132 -10.49 -8.73 3.32
N ILE A 133 -10.00 -9.79 3.94
CA ILE A 133 -9.66 -9.78 5.37
C ILE A 133 -8.54 -8.78 5.64
N LEU A 134 -7.46 -8.82 4.87
CA LEU A 134 -6.32 -7.92 5.01
C LEU A 134 -6.74 -6.46 4.76
N ASP A 135 -7.54 -6.20 3.73
CA ASP A 135 -8.08 -4.89 3.44
C ASP A 135 -8.91 -4.34 4.61
N ARG A 136 -9.81 -5.15 5.17
CA ARG A 136 -10.60 -4.76 6.34
C ARG A 136 -9.77 -4.50 7.58
N VAL A 137 -8.74 -5.30 7.83
CA VAL A 137 -7.83 -5.08 8.97
C VAL A 137 -7.06 -3.77 8.81
N VAL A 138 -6.58 -3.46 7.60
CA VAL A 138 -5.85 -2.21 7.33
C VAL A 138 -6.78 -1.01 7.37
N GLN A 139 -7.98 -1.10 6.77
CA GLN A 139 -8.96 0.00 6.76
C GLN A 139 -9.61 0.24 8.14
N GLY A 140 -9.83 -0.80 8.94
CA GLY A 140 -10.41 -0.66 10.27
C GLY A 140 -9.59 0.25 11.20
N ARG A 141 -8.28 0.32 11.00
CA ARG A 141 -7.41 1.28 11.69
C ARG A 141 -7.58 2.72 11.18
N ASN A 142 -8.00 2.91 9.94
CA ASN A 142 -8.17 4.22 9.32
C ASN A 142 -9.48 4.88 9.79
N CYS A 143 -10.53 4.10 10.02
CA CYS A 143 -11.84 4.60 10.45
C CYS A 143 -11.77 5.27 11.83
N LEU A 144 -10.91 4.78 12.73
CA LEU A 144 -10.72 5.37 14.06
C LEU A 144 -9.99 6.73 14.04
N LEU A 145 -9.22 7.01 13.01
CA LEU A 145 -8.49 8.28 12.85
C LEU A 145 -9.28 9.34 12.08
N TYR A 146 -10.32 8.95 11.34
CA TYR A 146 -11.10 9.84 10.47
C TYR A 146 -12.41 10.34 11.11
N THR A 147 -12.68 10.03 12.37
CA THR A 147 -13.88 10.48 13.11
C THR A 147 -13.71 11.90 13.68
N SER A 148 -12.76 12.69 13.18
CA SER A 148 -12.74 14.12 13.48
C SER A 148 -13.68 14.82 12.47
N PRO A 149 -14.80 15.41 12.94
CA PRO A 149 -15.71 16.12 12.04
C PRO A 149 -14.96 17.25 11.35
N SER A 150 -15.06 17.28 10.03
CA SER A 150 -14.52 18.37 9.23
C SER A 150 -15.13 19.69 9.70
N PRO A 151 -14.35 20.77 9.84
CA PRO A 151 -14.91 22.09 10.17
C PRO A 151 -15.98 22.58 9.17
N ARG A 152 -16.07 21.96 7.99
CA ARG A 152 -17.09 22.26 6.98
C ARG A 152 -18.46 21.68 7.30
N ASP A 153 -18.54 20.67 8.16
CA ASP A 153 -19.80 20.04 8.55
C ASP A 153 -20.47 20.79 9.71
N VAL A 154 -19.82 21.80 10.27
CA VAL A 154 -20.29 22.60 11.42
C VAL A 154 -20.84 23.95 10.99
N GLU A 155 -20.83 24.30 9.70
CA GLU A 155 -21.41 25.54 9.24
C GLU A 155 -22.93 25.37 9.03
N PRO A 156 -23.75 25.72 10.05
CA PRO A 156 -25.19 25.79 9.83
C PRO A 156 -25.43 26.96 8.87
N SER A 157 -26.10 26.65 7.77
CA SER A 157 -26.64 27.57 6.80
C SER A 157 -27.22 28.83 7.48
N ARG A 158 -26.41 29.87 7.66
CA ARG A 158 -26.88 31.23 7.85
C ARG A 158 -26.86 31.91 6.51
N MET A 159 -27.95 31.78 5.80
CA MET A 159 -28.32 32.79 4.83
C MET A 159 -29.51 33.54 5.39
N PRO A 160 -29.49 34.88 5.36
CA PRO A 160 -30.65 35.70 5.64
C PRO A 160 -31.69 35.61 4.53
#